data_48cbb27f8fb6778566391924d5e6c738
#
_entry.id   48cbb27f8fb6778566391924d5e6c738
#
_cell.length_a   1.000
_cell.length_b   1.000
_cell.length_c   1.000
_cell.angle_alpha   90.00
_cell.angle_beta   90.00
_cell.angle_gamma   90.00
#
_symmetry.space_group_name_H-M   'P 1'
#
loop_
_entity.id
_entity.type
_entity.pdbx_description
1 polymer ?
#
loop_
_entity_poly.entity_id
_entity_poly.type
_entity_poly.pdbx_seq_one_letter_code
_entity_poly.pdbx_strand_id
1 'polypeptide(L)'
;HANVEETSFRREYLNQWVTKANHWLKPAWWRDTLDEDVPLPAEGVWSIAVESDFDGQGHAVAIAAPNEEGHIVTRVTTHRTMKQIDERLAEIRADHPSLYILVTPGYVDRLTSRFDGLVGQREAVAATQVLQDLFSRTQIRHDGNIILQEHFAGTRIGMRQGGWVLTSPMGSSGIYAARATMFAISQAAK
;
A
#
# COMPACT_ATOMS: atom_id res chain seq x y z
N HIS A 1 -34.33 -12.55 -13.31
CA HIS A 1 -33.35 -11.56 -13.76
C HIS A 1 -32.74 -10.95 -12.52
N ALA A 2 -31.52 -11.35 -12.15
CA ALA A 2 -30.75 -10.68 -11.11
C ALA A 2 -30.41 -9.28 -11.65
N ASN A 3 -30.90 -8.23 -10.98
CA ASN A 3 -30.46 -6.87 -11.22
C ASN A 3 -29.01 -6.76 -10.76
N VAL A 4 -28.07 -7.06 -11.64
CA VAL A 4 -26.68 -6.72 -11.44
C VAL A 4 -26.61 -5.19 -11.53
N GLU A 5 -26.22 -4.54 -10.47
CA GLU A 5 -26.06 -3.10 -10.45
C GLU A 5 -25.16 -2.68 -11.61
N GLU A 6 -25.55 -1.72 -12.43
CA GLU A 6 -24.84 -1.30 -13.65
C GLU A 6 -23.34 -1.07 -13.40
N THR A 7 -23.00 -0.56 -12.24
CA THR A 7 -21.62 -0.34 -11.79
C THR A 7 -20.83 -1.63 -11.63
N SER A 8 -21.45 -2.70 -11.10
CA SER A 8 -20.83 -4.02 -10.96
C SER A 8 -20.65 -4.67 -12.32
N PHE A 9 -21.66 -4.55 -13.20
CA PHE A 9 -21.59 -5.05 -14.57
C PHE A 9 -20.45 -4.40 -15.38
N ARG A 10 -20.33 -3.08 -15.32
CA ARG A 10 -19.26 -2.35 -16.01
C ARG A 10 -17.87 -2.75 -15.52
N ARG A 11 -17.70 -2.93 -14.22
CA ARG A 11 -16.44 -3.33 -13.60
C ARG A 11 -16.06 -4.77 -13.92
N GLU A 12 -16.99 -5.71 -13.78
CA GLU A 12 -16.73 -7.15 -13.89
C GLU A 12 -16.67 -7.65 -15.33
N TYR A 13 -17.50 -7.10 -16.20
CA TYR A 13 -17.63 -7.57 -17.59
C TYR A 13 -17.02 -6.66 -18.64
N LEU A 14 -16.92 -5.37 -18.38
CA LEU A 14 -16.39 -4.40 -19.35
C LEU A 14 -15.00 -3.88 -18.98
N ASN A 15 -14.44 -4.33 -17.86
CA ASN A 15 -13.15 -3.86 -17.32
C ASN A 15 -13.07 -2.32 -17.24
N GLN A 16 -14.22 -1.67 -17.06
CA GLN A 16 -14.32 -0.22 -17.00
C GLN A 16 -14.25 0.27 -15.56
N TRP A 17 -13.42 1.27 -15.35
CA TRP A 17 -13.40 2.01 -14.09
C TRP A 17 -14.74 2.72 -13.89
N VAL A 18 -15.53 2.26 -12.92
CA VAL A 18 -16.77 2.92 -12.57
C VAL A 18 -16.52 3.80 -11.36
N THR A 19 -16.57 5.10 -11.57
CA THR A 19 -16.53 6.11 -10.51
C THR A 19 -17.85 6.06 -9.72
N LYS A 20 -17.88 5.30 -8.62
CA LYS A 20 -18.90 5.54 -7.59
C LYS A 20 -18.50 6.81 -6.83
N ALA A 21 -19.48 7.65 -6.51
CA ALA A 21 -19.30 8.93 -5.80
C ALA A 21 -18.58 8.84 -4.42
N ASN A 22 -18.27 7.63 -3.96
CA ASN A 22 -17.66 7.33 -2.66
C ASN A 22 -16.27 6.67 -2.75
N HIS A 23 -15.55 6.79 -3.86
CA HIS A 23 -14.15 6.35 -3.88
C HIS A 23 -13.32 7.30 -2.99
N TRP A 24 -12.68 6.73 -1.96
CA TRP A 24 -11.78 7.48 -1.10
C TRP A 24 -10.55 7.99 -1.86
N LEU A 25 -10.03 7.21 -2.80
CA LEU A 25 -8.98 7.60 -3.73
C LEU A 25 -9.63 8.03 -5.06
N LYS A 26 -9.59 9.31 -5.35
CA LYS A 26 -10.10 9.84 -6.61
C LYS A 26 -9.18 9.40 -7.76
N PRO A 27 -9.71 8.94 -8.90
CA PRO A 27 -8.87 8.56 -10.05
C PRO A 27 -7.91 9.67 -10.53
N ALA A 28 -8.32 10.93 -10.36
CA ALA A 28 -7.45 12.07 -10.65
C ALA A 28 -6.23 12.10 -9.74
N TRP A 29 -6.38 11.87 -8.43
CA TRP A 29 -5.25 11.85 -7.49
C TRP A 29 -4.22 10.78 -7.84
N TRP A 30 -4.69 9.57 -8.21
CA TRP A 30 -3.82 8.49 -8.66
C TRP A 30 -3.03 8.89 -9.91
N ARG A 31 -3.70 9.43 -10.91
CA ARG A 31 -3.05 9.88 -12.15
C ARG A 31 -2.08 11.04 -11.93
N ASP A 32 -2.47 12.00 -11.10
CA ASP A 32 -1.69 13.23 -10.86
C ASP A 32 -0.44 12.96 -10.00
N THR A 33 -0.36 11.79 -9.33
CA THR A 33 0.79 11.31 -8.55
C THR A 33 1.63 10.27 -9.30
N LEU A 34 1.25 9.88 -10.53
CA LEU A 34 2.01 8.97 -11.37
C LEU A 34 3.30 9.63 -11.87
N ASP A 35 4.41 8.94 -11.67
CA ASP A 35 5.72 9.27 -12.21
C ASP A 35 6.48 7.94 -12.41
N GLU A 36 6.40 7.40 -13.62
CA GLU A 36 6.91 6.07 -13.95
C GLU A 36 8.42 5.95 -13.76
N ASP A 37 9.14 7.05 -13.98
CA ASP A 37 10.61 7.10 -13.96
C ASP A 37 11.19 7.61 -12.65
N VAL A 38 10.37 8.06 -11.68
CA VAL A 38 10.88 8.61 -10.42
C VAL A 38 11.75 7.57 -9.68
N PRO A 39 13.02 7.86 -9.40
CA PRO A 39 13.84 6.93 -8.64
C PRO A 39 13.50 6.97 -7.14
N LEU A 40 13.72 5.86 -6.46
CA LEU A 40 13.80 5.93 -4.98
C LEU A 40 15.02 6.79 -4.60
N PRO A 41 14.89 7.66 -3.58
CA PRO A 41 16.00 8.49 -3.12
C PRO A 41 17.21 7.65 -2.71
N ALA A 42 18.41 8.03 -3.15
CA ALA A 42 19.63 7.33 -2.80
C ALA A 42 20.04 7.53 -1.32
N GLU A 43 19.63 8.65 -0.74
CA GLU A 43 19.94 9.02 0.64
C GLU A 43 18.69 9.04 1.52
N GLY A 44 18.90 9.09 2.83
CA GLY A 44 17.83 9.14 3.82
C GLY A 44 17.43 7.76 4.34
N VAL A 45 16.32 7.69 5.06
CA VAL A 45 15.79 6.46 5.63
C VAL A 45 14.64 5.95 4.75
N TRP A 46 14.77 4.72 4.26
CA TRP A 46 13.64 4.07 3.60
C TRP A 46 12.72 3.41 4.61
N SER A 47 11.46 3.72 4.54
CA SER A 47 10.41 3.08 5.31
C SER A 47 9.85 1.91 4.52
N ILE A 48 9.91 0.72 5.11
CA ILE A 48 9.44 -0.51 4.49
C ILE A 48 8.27 -1.04 5.29
N ALA A 49 7.25 -1.55 4.63
CA ALA A 49 6.19 -2.29 5.30
C ALA A 49 5.88 -3.60 4.58
N VAL A 50 5.65 -4.65 5.38
CA VAL A 50 5.31 -5.99 4.91
C VAL A 50 3.90 -6.35 5.36
N GLU A 51 3.05 -6.73 4.41
CA GLU A 51 1.66 -7.12 4.65
C GLU A 51 1.29 -8.38 3.85
N SER A 52 0.32 -9.14 4.34
CA SER A 52 -0.21 -10.30 3.63
C SER A 52 -1.70 -10.15 3.34
N ASP A 53 -2.17 -10.94 2.38
CA ASP A 53 -3.61 -11.20 2.29
C ASP A 53 -4.10 -12.05 3.48
N PHE A 54 -5.41 -12.24 3.52
CA PHE A 54 -6.06 -12.90 4.66
C PHE A 54 -5.69 -14.38 4.79
N ASP A 55 -5.54 -15.07 3.67
CA ASP A 55 -5.23 -16.51 3.63
C ASP A 55 -3.71 -16.78 3.64
N GLY A 56 -2.89 -15.72 3.62
CA GLY A 56 -1.44 -15.81 3.66
C GLY A 56 -0.79 -16.36 2.39
N GLN A 57 -1.51 -16.32 1.26
CA GLN A 57 -1.02 -16.78 -0.04
C GLN A 57 -0.35 -15.67 -0.84
N GLY A 58 -0.66 -14.41 -0.54
CA GLY A 58 -0.07 -13.22 -1.14
C GLY A 58 0.59 -12.33 -0.09
N HIS A 59 1.75 -11.79 -0.43
CA HIS A 59 2.51 -10.89 0.43
C HIS A 59 2.96 -9.68 -0.38
N ALA A 60 3.06 -8.52 0.25
CA ALA A 60 3.62 -7.32 -0.33
C ALA A 60 4.75 -6.76 0.53
N VAL A 61 5.79 -6.28 -0.14
CA VAL A 61 6.84 -5.45 0.44
C VAL A 61 6.75 -4.09 -0.24
N ALA A 62 6.35 -3.08 0.52
CA ALA A 62 6.30 -1.70 0.06
C ALA A 62 7.45 -0.89 0.63
N ILE A 63 8.02 -0.02 -0.18
CA ILE A 63 9.06 0.92 0.18
C ILE A 63 8.48 2.32 0.01
N ALA A 64 8.80 3.22 0.93
CA ALA A 64 8.51 4.65 0.79
C ALA A 64 9.66 5.48 1.37
N ALA A 65 10.02 6.56 0.68
CA ALA A 65 11.05 7.49 1.14
C ALA A 65 10.76 8.91 0.64
N PRO A 66 11.05 9.96 1.43
CA PRO A 66 10.94 11.33 1.00
C PRO A 66 12.07 11.67 0.02
N ASN A 67 11.74 12.33 -1.10
CA ASN A 67 12.73 12.89 -2.01
C ASN A 67 13.06 14.36 -1.65
N GLU A 68 14.02 14.94 -2.36
CA GLU A 68 14.48 16.32 -2.12
C GLU A 68 13.39 17.37 -2.35
N GLU A 69 12.38 17.07 -3.17
CA GLU A 69 11.24 17.95 -3.44
C GLU A 69 10.15 17.87 -2.35
N GLY A 70 10.32 16.99 -1.37
CA GLY A 70 9.35 16.75 -0.30
C GLY A 70 8.20 15.82 -0.68
N HIS A 71 8.27 15.13 -1.84
CA HIS A 71 7.33 14.08 -2.18
C HIS A 71 7.74 12.75 -1.55
N ILE A 72 6.78 11.93 -1.18
CA ILE A 72 7.02 10.54 -0.78
C ILE A 72 7.00 9.65 -2.01
N VAL A 73 8.17 9.15 -2.40
CA VAL A 73 8.30 8.17 -3.49
C VAL A 73 7.99 6.78 -2.95
N THR A 74 7.17 6.01 -3.63
CA THR A 74 6.80 4.66 -3.19
C THR A 74 6.93 3.63 -4.31
N ARG A 75 7.31 2.40 -3.92
CA ARG A 75 7.39 1.19 -4.74
C ARG A 75 6.81 0.01 -3.99
N VAL A 76 6.23 -0.93 -4.70
CA VAL A 76 5.72 -2.17 -4.10
C VAL A 76 6.09 -3.38 -4.94
N THR A 77 6.43 -4.47 -4.28
CA THR A 77 6.61 -5.78 -4.89
C THR A 77 5.72 -6.80 -4.20
N THR A 78 5.27 -7.82 -4.93
CA THR A 78 4.45 -8.89 -4.38
C THR A 78 5.18 -10.23 -4.44
N HIS A 79 4.94 -11.07 -3.45
CA HIS A 79 5.62 -12.34 -3.24
C HIS A 79 4.62 -13.41 -2.82
N ARG A 80 4.97 -14.68 -3.03
CA ARG A 80 4.11 -15.82 -2.66
C ARG A 80 4.60 -16.59 -1.45
N THR A 81 5.84 -16.39 -1.04
CA THR A 81 6.46 -17.15 0.05
C THR A 81 7.25 -16.27 0.98
N MET A 82 7.34 -16.69 2.24
CA MET A 82 8.16 -16.02 3.26
C MET A 82 9.64 -15.92 2.85
N LYS A 83 10.16 -16.98 2.21
CA LYS A 83 11.53 -16.97 1.70
C LYS A 83 11.79 -15.82 0.73
N GLN A 84 10.86 -15.60 -0.22
CA GLN A 84 10.98 -14.47 -1.17
C GLN A 84 10.94 -13.12 -0.47
N ILE A 85 10.20 -13.00 0.64
CA ILE A 85 10.18 -11.74 1.43
C ILE A 85 11.52 -11.54 2.12
N ASP A 86 12.06 -12.58 2.78
CA ASP A 86 13.36 -12.49 3.45
C ASP A 86 14.49 -12.18 2.45
N GLU A 87 14.48 -12.82 1.27
CA GLU A 87 15.41 -12.53 0.17
C GLU A 87 15.27 -11.07 -0.28
N ARG A 88 14.04 -10.59 -0.48
CA ARG A 88 13.80 -9.20 -0.91
C ARG A 88 14.24 -8.18 0.13
N LEU A 89 13.97 -8.43 1.41
CA LEU A 89 14.43 -7.55 2.50
C LEU A 89 15.96 -7.54 2.63
N ALA A 90 16.61 -8.68 2.39
CA ALA A 90 18.08 -8.77 2.38
C ALA A 90 18.69 -7.99 1.21
N GLU A 91 18.12 -8.10 -0.01
CA GLU A 91 18.53 -7.29 -1.18
C GLU A 91 18.41 -5.80 -0.87
N ILE A 92 17.22 -5.36 -0.42
CA ILE A 92 17.01 -3.95 -0.10
C ILE A 92 18.03 -3.46 0.94
N ARG A 93 18.33 -4.26 1.96
CA ARG A 93 19.30 -3.89 3.00
C ARG A 93 20.73 -3.84 2.48
N ALA A 94 21.08 -4.66 1.49
CA ALA A 94 22.39 -4.61 0.85
C ALA A 94 22.57 -3.32 0.02
N ASP A 95 21.52 -2.93 -0.70
CA ASP A 95 21.52 -1.74 -1.55
C ASP A 95 21.38 -0.42 -0.74
N HIS A 96 20.61 -0.47 0.34
CA HIS A 96 20.32 0.71 1.16
C HIS A 96 20.31 0.35 2.66
N PRO A 97 21.38 0.65 3.42
CA PRO A 97 21.50 0.19 4.80
C PRO A 97 20.61 0.95 5.80
N SER A 98 20.13 2.14 5.43
CA SER A 98 19.32 3.00 6.32
C SER A 98 17.83 2.68 6.16
N LEU A 99 17.34 1.66 6.86
CA LEU A 99 15.98 1.13 6.74
C LEU A 99 15.22 1.24 8.06
N TYR A 100 13.90 1.44 7.95
CA TYR A 100 12.94 1.24 9.03
C TYR A 100 11.86 0.25 8.55
N ILE A 101 11.88 -0.97 9.08
CA ILE A 101 11.03 -2.07 8.62
C ILE A 101 9.87 -2.28 9.58
N LEU A 102 8.66 -2.19 9.04
CA LEU A 102 7.38 -2.44 9.70
C LEU A 102 6.78 -3.74 9.22
N VAL A 103 6.25 -4.52 10.16
CA VAL A 103 5.53 -5.76 9.82
C VAL A 103 4.20 -5.83 10.58
N THR A 104 3.23 -6.57 10.03
CA THR A 104 2.02 -6.92 10.79
C THR A 104 2.29 -8.10 11.72
N PRO A 105 1.49 -8.30 12.80
CA PRO A 105 1.75 -9.32 13.81
C PRO A 105 1.93 -10.74 13.26
N GLY A 106 1.30 -11.07 12.13
CA GLY A 106 1.44 -12.39 11.49
C GLY A 106 2.85 -12.73 10.98
N TYR A 107 3.77 -11.77 10.99
CA TYR A 107 5.16 -11.97 10.56
C TYR A 107 6.16 -12.14 11.69
N VAL A 108 5.80 -11.83 12.94
CA VAL A 108 6.74 -11.78 14.09
C VAL A 108 7.57 -13.06 14.24
N ASP A 109 6.92 -14.24 14.14
CA ASP A 109 7.58 -15.52 14.31
C ASP A 109 7.93 -16.21 12.97
N ARG A 110 7.75 -15.53 11.85
CA ARG A 110 7.87 -16.12 10.50
C ARG A 110 9.00 -15.53 9.68
N LEU A 111 9.32 -14.24 9.90
CA LEU A 111 10.45 -13.58 9.23
C LEU A 111 11.76 -13.91 9.94
N THR A 112 12.78 -14.18 9.16
CA THR A 112 14.16 -14.28 9.64
C THR A 112 14.85 -12.91 9.62
N SER A 113 14.39 -12.01 8.78
CA SER A 113 14.88 -10.63 8.70
C SER A 113 14.45 -9.83 9.92
N ARG A 114 15.39 -9.03 10.46
CA ARG A 114 15.09 -8.09 11.55
C ARG A 114 14.14 -7.00 11.08
N PHE A 115 13.18 -6.66 11.92
CA PHE A 115 12.25 -5.54 11.74
C PHE A 115 12.30 -4.59 12.94
N ASP A 116 11.81 -3.35 12.76
CA ASP A 116 11.94 -2.27 13.73
C ASP A 116 10.62 -1.94 14.44
N GLY A 117 9.47 -2.28 13.84
CA GLY A 117 8.17 -1.99 14.42
C GLY A 117 7.04 -2.88 13.95
N LEU A 118 5.96 -2.89 14.75
CA LEU A 118 4.72 -3.56 14.42
C LEU A 118 3.65 -2.55 14.03
N VAL A 119 2.87 -2.92 13.01
CA VAL A 119 1.70 -2.14 12.59
C VAL A 119 0.44 -3.01 12.60
N GLY A 120 -0.66 -2.41 13.03
CA GLY A 120 -1.93 -3.10 13.15
C GLY A 120 -3.12 -2.15 12.96
N GLN A 121 -4.25 -2.52 13.55
CA GLN A 121 -5.51 -1.79 13.44
C GLN A 121 -5.39 -0.32 13.90
N ARG A 122 -4.66 -0.09 14.99
CA ARG A 122 -4.49 1.25 15.58
C ARG A 122 -3.71 2.17 14.64
N GLU A 123 -2.61 1.68 14.11
CA GLU A 123 -1.76 2.40 13.17
C GLU A 123 -2.46 2.62 11.83
N ALA A 124 -3.33 1.69 11.41
CA ALA A 124 -4.08 1.79 10.15
C ALA A 124 -5.02 3.00 10.11
N VAL A 125 -5.59 3.44 11.23
CA VAL A 125 -6.44 4.65 11.30
C VAL A 125 -5.63 5.89 10.94
N ALA A 126 -4.51 6.11 11.63
CA ALA A 126 -3.64 7.25 11.37
C ALA A 126 -3.03 7.19 9.96
N ALA A 127 -2.57 6.01 9.54
CA ALA A 127 -1.96 5.81 8.23
C ALA A 127 -2.95 6.05 7.08
N THR A 128 -4.23 5.70 7.24
CA THR A 128 -5.29 5.99 6.25
C THR A 128 -5.47 7.49 6.07
N GLN A 129 -5.47 8.26 7.16
CA GLN A 129 -5.61 9.71 7.11
C GLN A 129 -4.41 10.38 6.43
N VAL A 130 -3.19 9.97 6.81
CA VAL A 130 -1.94 10.46 6.19
C VAL A 130 -1.93 10.18 4.70
N LEU A 131 -2.25 8.95 4.30
CA LEU A 131 -2.29 8.56 2.89
C LEU A 131 -3.28 9.41 2.08
N GLN A 132 -4.49 9.62 2.61
CA GLN A 132 -5.52 10.43 1.94
C GLN A 132 -5.08 11.90 1.80
N ASP A 133 -4.49 12.47 2.83
CA ASP A 133 -3.99 13.84 2.81
C ASP A 133 -2.88 14.01 1.76
N LEU A 134 -1.88 13.13 1.75
CA LEU A 134 -0.76 13.18 0.81
C LEU A 134 -1.21 12.99 -0.65
N PHE A 135 -2.15 12.08 -0.93
CA PHE A 135 -2.73 11.96 -2.28
C PHE A 135 -3.50 13.21 -2.69
N SER A 136 -4.27 13.79 -1.78
CA SER A 136 -5.06 14.99 -2.07
C SER A 136 -4.22 16.22 -2.39
N ARG A 137 -2.99 16.25 -1.86
CA ARG A 137 -1.99 17.33 -2.09
C ARG A 137 -0.98 16.98 -3.18
N THR A 138 -1.13 15.83 -3.86
CA THR A 138 -0.16 15.35 -4.87
C THR A 138 1.28 15.22 -4.34
N GLN A 139 1.43 14.90 -3.05
CA GLN A 139 2.73 14.75 -2.38
C GLN A 139 3.26 13.32 -2.41
N ILE A 140 2.65 12.43 -3.18
CA ILE A 140 3.12 11.07 -3.45
C ILE A 140 3.62 10.99 -4.88
N ARG A 141 4.62 10.10 -5.12
CA ARG A 141 5.04 9.65 -6.45
C ARG A 141 5.08 8.13 -6.47
N HIS A 142 4.52 7.53 -7.51
CA HIS A 142 4.50 6.09 -7.71
C HIS A 142 4.72 5.73 -9.19
N ASP A 143 5.21 4.51 -9.46
CA ASP A 143 5.57 4.02 -10.79
C ASP A 143 4.40 3.47 -11.62
N GLY A 144 3.18 3.61 -11.15
CA GLY A 144 2.03 3.05 -11.85
C GLY A 144 1.89 1.54 -11.73
N ASN A 145 2.53 0.89 -10.75
CA ASN A 145 2.44 -0.55 -10.55
C ASN A 145 0.99 -1.05 -10.60
N ILE A 146 0.70 -1.96 -11.55
CA ILE A 146 -0.67 -2.39 -11.83
C ILE A 146 -1.34 -3.09 -10.65
N ILE A 147 -0.58 -3.88 -9.87
CA ILE A 147 -1.12 -4.56 -8.69
C ILE A 147 -1.50 -3.53 -7.62
N LEU A 148 -0.66 -2.51 -7.43
CA LEU A 148 -0.96 -1.45 -6.48
C LEU A 148 -2.20 -0.66 -6.90
N GLN A 149 -2.33 -0.37 -8.19
CA GLN A 149 -3.50 0.29 -8.76
C GLN A 149 -4.78 -0.55 -8.53
N GLU A 150 -4.74 -1.84 -8.84
CA GLU A 150 -5.87 -2.75 -8.62
C GLU A 150 -6.26 -2.85 -7.15
N HIS A 151 -5.26 -2.96 -6.26
CA HIS A 151 -5.51 -3.01 -4.83
C HIS A 151 -6.12 -1.71 -4.30
N PHE A 152 -5.63 -0.55 -4.70
CA PHE A 152 -6.26 0.73 -4.32
C PHE A 152 -7.66 0.88 -4.90
N ALA A 153 -7.88 0.46 -6.13
CA ALA A 153 -9.22 0.45 -6.74
C ALA A 153 -10.20 -0.47 -5.98
N GLY A 154 -9.69 -1.58 -5.44
CA GLY A 154 -10.43 -2.52 -4.61
C GLY A 154 -10.70 -2.05 -3.19
N THR A 155 -10.05 -0.98 -2.72
CA THR A 155 -10.23 -0.50 -1.35
C THR A 155 -11.45 0.38 -1.17
N ARG A 156 -11.96 0.41 0.05
CA ARG A 156 -12.98 1.34 0.55
C ARG A 156 -12.57 1.87 1.91
N ILE A 157 -13.18 2.96 2.32
CA ILE A 157 -13.08 3.46 3.69
C ILE A 157 -14.18 2.81 4.53
N GLY A 158 -13.80 2.13 5.58
CA GLY A 158 -14.71 1.56 6.56
C GLY A 158 -14.45 2.11 7.95
N MET A 159 -15.52 2.27 8.75
CA MET A 159 -15.40 2.66 10.14
C MET A 159 -14.93 1.46 10.97
N ARG A 160 -13.91 1.64 11.79
CA ARG A 160 -13.43 0.70 12.80
C ARG A 160 -13.25 1.43 14.13
N GLN A 161 -12.98 0.70 15.20
CA GLN A 161 -12.73 1.32 16.51
C GLN A 161 -11.64 2.40 16.40
N GLY A 162 -12.04 3.64 16.63
CA GLY A 162 -11.14 4.79 16.63
C GLY A 162 -11.04 5.57 15.33
N GLY A 163 -11.67 5.14 14.21
CA GLY A 163 -11.68 5.94 12.98
C GLY A 163 -11.84 5.18 11.68
N TRP A 164 -11.52 5.86 10.60
CA TRP A 164 -11.63 5.36 9.24
C TRP A 164 -10.38 4.59 8.83
N VAL A 165 -10.56 3.41 8.22
CA VAL A 165 -9.47 2.56 7.73
C VAL A 165 -9.75 2.06 6.33
N LEU A 166 -8.67 1.72 5.59
CA LEU A 166 -8.80 1.00 4.32
C LEU A 166 -9.34 -0.41 4.56
N THR A 167 -10.40 -0.76 3.87
CA THR A 167 -11.04 -2.08 3.91
C THR A 167 -11.25 -2.61 2.50
N SER A 168 -11.40 -3.94 2.37
CA SER A 168 -11.90 -4.59 1.18
C SER A 168 -13.38 -4.90 1.32
N PRO A 169 -14.21 -4.70 0.29
CA PRO A 169 -15.61 -5.10 0.31
C PRO A 169 -15.80 -6.62 0.33
N MET A 170 -14.79 -7.38 -0.08
CA MET A 170 -14.80 -8.86 -0.15
C MET A 170 -13.95 -9.52 0.94
N GLY A 171 -13.78 -8.86 2.08
CA GLY A 171 -12.84 -9.30 3.10
C GLY A 171 -11.46 -8.70 2.87
N SER A 172 -10.40 -9.34 3.34
CA SER A 172 -9.04 -8.79 3.27
C SER A 172 -8.26 -9.19 2.01
N SER A 173 -8.80 -10.09 1.18
CA SER A 173 -8.15 -10.48 -0.07
C SER A 173 -8.08 -9.29 -1.05
N GLY A 174 -6.92 -9.12 -1.67
CA GLY A 174 -6.72 -8.16 -2.75
C GLY A 174 -6.43 -6.71 -2.34
N ILE A 175 -6.10 -6.40 -1.07
CA ILE A 175 -5.69 -5.04 -0.67
C ILE A 175 -4.35 -5.00 0.09
N TYR A 176 -3.65 -6.11 0.22
CA TYR A 176 -2.42 -6.18 1.02
C TYR A 176 -1.31 -5.27 0.47
N ALA A 177 -1.17 -5.11 -0.86
CA ALA A 177 -0.21 -4.16 -1.42
C ALA A 177 -0.57 -2.70 -1.09
N ALA A 178 -1.86 -2.33 -1.16
CA ALA A 178 -2.32 -1.00 -0.76
C ALA A 178 -2.10 -0.74 0.74
N ARG A 179 -2.31 -1.75 1.60
CA ARG A 179 -2.06 -1.63 3.04
C ARG A 179 -0.57 -1.52 3.36
N ALA A 180 0.28 -2.35 2.75
CA ALA A 180 1.72 -2.23 2.90
C ALA A 180 2.20 -0.83 2.48
N THR A 181 1.77 -0.35 1.32
CA THR A 181 2.11 0.99 0.83
C THR A 181 1.62 2.09 1.78
N MET A 182 0.41 1.98 2.30
CA MET A 182 -0.13 2.92 3.29
C MET A 182 0.76 3.00 4.55
N PHE A 183 1.20 1.88 5.10
CA PHE A 183 2.05 1.87 6.29
C PHE A 183 3.45 2.43 5.99
N ALA A 184 4.05 2.04 4.86
CA ALA A 184 5.35 2.55 4.44
C ALA A 184 5.32 4.08 4.25
N ILE A 185 4.32 4.61 3.54
CA ILE A 185 4.12 6.05 3.33
C ILE A 185 3.91 6.77 4.66
N SER A 186 3.03 6.24 5.52
CA SER A 186 2.75 6.86 6.83
C SER A 186 3.97 6.92 7.73
N GLN A 187 4.89 5.98 7.62
CA GLN A 187 6.17 6.02 8.34
C GLN A 187 7.14 7.01 7.72
N ALA A 188 7.26 7.04 6.39
CA ALA A 188 8.14 7.96 5.68
C ALA A 188 7.74 9.45 5.83
N ALA A 189 6.50 9.71 6.19
CA ALA A 189 5.95 11.06 6.40
C ALA A 189 6.17 11.61 7.83
N LYS A 190 6.84 10.85 8.73
CA LYS A 190 7.14 11.29 10.10
C LYS A 190 8.45 12.07 10.16
#